data_aafc63959036de8b5402141556ff6783
#
_entry.id   aafc63959036de8b5402141556ff6783
#
_cell.length_a   1.000
_cell.length_b   1.000
_cell.length_c   1.000
_cell.angle_alpha   90.00
_cell.angle_beta   90.00
_cell.angle_gamma   90.00
#
_symmetry.space_group_name_H-M   'P 1'
#
loop_
_entity.id
_entity.type
_entity.pdbx_description
1 polymer ?
#
loop_
_entity_poly.entity_id
_entity_poly.type
_entity_poly.pdbx_seq_one_letter_code
_entity_poly.pdbx_strand_id
1 'polypeptide(L)' 'MNAIDLIITVCAVLSPTTCEERHLAFSSHVSPRQCVMAAQPYIAQWVGEHPKWTAVKWRCEYPRYHDKA' A
#
# COMPACT_ATOMS: atom_id res chain seq x y z
N MET A 1 -7.51 -17.30 -5.05
CA MET A 1 -6.84 -16.45 -5.14
C MET A 1 -6.68 -15.65 -4.00
N ASN A 2 -5.66 -15.45 -3.46
CA ASN A 2 -5.43 -14.81 -2.23
C ASN A 2 -4.56 -13.64 -2.36
N ALA A 3 -4.99 -12.73 -3.16
CA ALA A 3 -4.28 -11.48 -3.30
C ALA A 3 -4.61 -10.59 -2.12
N ILE A 4 -3.66 -9.84 -1.64
CA ILE A 4 -3.86 -8.90 -0.58
C ILE A 4 -3.58 -7.53 -1.15
N ASP A 5 -4.40 -6.55 -0.81
CA ASP A 5 -4.16 -5.18 -1.21
C ASP A 5 -3.26 -4.51 -0.21
N LEU A 6 -2.15 -4.01 -0.68
CA LEU A 6 -1.30 -3.17 0.12
C LEU A 6 -1.72 -1.74 -0.18
N ILE A 7 -2.24 -1.06 0.83
CA ILE A 7 -2.73 0.30 0.65
C ILE A 7 -1.78 1.23 1.34
N ILE A 8 -1.16 2.11 0.58
CA ILE A 8 -0.26 3.08 1.17
C ILE A 8 -0.85 4.47 1.06
N THR A 9 -0.74 5.23 2.12
CA THR A 9 -1.18 6.61 2.11
C THR A 9 0.06 7.46 1.84
N VAL A 10 0.02 8.23 0.78
CA VAL A 10 1.15 9.04 0.38
C VAL A 10 0.74 10.49 0.35
N CYS A 11 1.66 11.36 0.67
CA CYS A 11 1.41 12.79 0.64
C CYS A 11 2.48 13.45 -0.21
N ALA A 12 2.08 14.50 -0.90
CA ALA A 12 3.02 15.22 -1.76
C ALA A 12 4.06 15.91 -0.91
N VAL A 13 5.31 15.80 -1.30
CA VAL A 13 6.39 16.39 -0.55
C VAL A 13 6.25 17.90 -0.49
N LEU A 14 5.86 18.50 -1.59
CA LEU A 14 5.73 19.96 -1.64
C LEU A 14 4.39 20.46 -1.13
N SER A 15 3.43 19.59 -0.94
CA SER A 15 2.14 19.97 -0.42
C SER A 15 1.70 18.91 0.55
N PRO A 16 2.16 18.93 1.77
CA PRO A 16 1.90 17.82 2.70
C PRO A 16 0.43 17.62 3.02
N THR A 17 -0.44 18.57 2.71
CA THR A 17 -1.85 18.35 2.92
C THR A 17 -2.50 17.65 1.74
N THR A 18 -1.78 17.45 0.65
CA THR A 18 -2.30 16.74 -0.51
C THR A 18 -1.90 15.28 -0.37
N CYS A 19 -2.82 14.46 0.05
CA CYS A 19 -2.53 13.05 0.28
C CYS A 19 -3.53 12.18 -0.44
N GLU A 20 -3.11 10.99 -0.79
CA GLU A 20 -4.03 10.07 -1.42
C GLU A 20 -3.60 8.66 -1.12
N GLU A 21 -4.47 7.70 -1.36
CA GLU A 21 -4.17 6.31 -1.13
C GLU A 21 -3.83 5.63 -2.44
N ARG A 22 -2.81 4.82 -2.42
CA ARG A 22 -2.42 4.01 -3.58
C ARG A 22 -2.59 2.56 -3.21
N HIS A 23 -3.15 1.79 -4.15
CA HIS A 23 -3.40 0.39 -3.93
C HIS A 23 -2.41 -0.42 -4.76
N LEU A 24 -1.63 -1.25 -4.09
CA LEU A 24 -0.66 -2.09 -4.77
C LEU A 24 -1.07 -3.54 -4.56
N ALA A 25 -1.21 -4.28 -5.62
CA ALA A 25 -1.54 -5.68 -5.51
C ALA A 25 -0.36 -6.43 -4.91
N PHE A 26 -0.61 -7.19 -3.86
CA PHE A 26 0.45 -7.90 -3.21
C PHE A 26 0.05 -9.35 -3.17
N SER A 27 0.40 -10.07 -4.20
CA SER A 27 -0.01 -11.40 -4.34
C SER A 27 0.80 -12.27 -3.44
N SER A 28 0.24 -12.85 -2.47
CA SER A 28 0.99 -13.59 -1.54
C SER A 28 0.10 -14.46 -0.71
N HIS A 29 0.65 -15.50 -0.11
CA HIS A 29 -0.11 -16.34 0.77
C HIS A 29 0.11 -15.96 2.21
N VAL A 30 0.69 -14.80 2.47
CA VAL A 30 0.97 -14.41 3.82
C VAL A 30 -0.24 -13.76 4.45
N SER A 31 -0.26 -13.69 5.75
CA SER A 31 -1.32 -13.01 6.47
C SER A 31 -1.16 -11.51 6.32
N PRO A 32 -2.18 -10.73 6.64
CA PRO A 32 -2.03 -9.27 6.58
C PRO A 32 -0.91 -8.74 7.45
N ARG A 33 -0.66 -9.39 8.59
CA ARG A 33 0.43 -8.94 9.44
C ARG A 33 1.77 -9.15 8.75
N GLN A 34 1.95 -10.28 8.09
CA GLN A 34 3.19 -10.51 7.37
C GLN A 34 3.31 -9.59 6.17
N CYS A 35 2.20 -9.26 5.55
CA CYS A 35 2.20 -8.33 4.43
C CYS A 35 2.72 -6.97 4.90
N VAL A 36 2.25 -6.49 6.05
CA VAL A 36 2.69 -5.20 6.55
C VAL A 36 4.20 -5.20 6.77
N MET A 37 4.72 -6.30 7.32
CA MET A 37 6.15 -6.36 7.57
C MET A 37 6.93 -6.51 6.28
N ALA A 38 6.42 -7.27 5.33
CA ALA A 38 7.12 -7.49 4.07
C ALA A 38 6.94 -6.33 3.10
N ALA A 39 6.06 -5.39 3.41
CA ALA A 39 5.77 -4.32 2.48
C ALA A 39 6.84 -3.25 2.41
N GLN A 40 7.66 -3.15 3.43
CA GLN A 40 8.62 -2.05 3.49
C GLN A 40 9.51 -1.94 2.25
N PRO A 41 10.10 -3.00 1.74
CA PRO A 41 10.92 -2.84 0.55
C PRO A 41 10.11 -2.44 -0.67
N TYR A 42 8.84 -2.88 -0.75
CA TYR A 42 8.03 -2.50 -1.87
C TYR A 42 7.63 -1.03 -1.79
N ILE A 43 7.36 -0.54 -0.58
CA ILE A 43 7.03 0.85 -0.39
C ILE A 43 8.25 1.72 -0.68
N ALA A 44 9.43 1.28 -0.24
CA ALA A 44 10.65 2.03 -0.48
C ALA A 44 10.92 2.13 -1.98
N GLN A 45 10.66 1.06 -2.71
CA GLN A 45 10.86 1.09 -4.14
C GLN A 45 9.87 2.04 -4.80
N TRP A 46 8.60 1.99 -4.36
CA TRP A 46 7.59 2.87 -4.93
C TRP A 46 7.95 4.33 -4.69
N VAL A 47 8.36 4.66 -3.47
CA VAL A 47 8.73 6.02 -3.12
C VAL A 47 9.95 6.45 -3.93
N GLY A 48 10.89 5.54 -4.13
CA GLY A 48 12.06 5.85 -4.93
C GLY A 48 11.71 6.16 -6.38
N GLU A 49 10.63 5.57 -6.88
CA GLU A 49 10.21 5.84 -8.25
C GLU A 49 9.27 7.03 -8.33
N HIS A 50 8.80 7.53 -7.20
CA HIS A 50 7.89 8.66 -7.17
C HIS A 50 8.42 9.69 -6.16
N PRO A 51 9.50 10.37 -6.48
CA PRO A 51 10.17 11.22 -5.50
C PRO A 51 9.35 12.41 -5.03
N LYS A 52 8.24 12.71 -5.70
CA LYS A 52 7.41 13.83 -5.25
C LYS A 52 6.41 13.39 -4.19
N TRP A 53 6.40 12.12 -3.83
CA TRP A 53 5.48 11.60 -2.84
C TRP A 53 6.23 10.91 -1.74
N THR A 54 5.68 10.94 -0.54
CA THR A 54 6.27 10.24 0.56
C THR A 54 5.19 9.39 1.21
N ALA A 55 5.53 8.18 1.62
CA ALA A 55 4.59 7.30 2.26
C ALA A 55 4.52 7.63 3.74
N VAL A 56 3.33 7.88 4.25
CA VAL A 56 3.17 8.23 5.65
C VAL A 56 2.59 7.10 6.47
N LYS A 57 1.86 6.18 5.86
CA LYS A 57 1.40 4.99 6.54
C LYS A 57 0.95 3.97 5.51
N TRP A 58 0.79 2.75 5.93
CA TRP A 58 0.35 1.72 5.01
C TRP A 58 -0.37 0.64 5.81
N ARG A 59 -1.18 -0.14 5.11
CA ARG A 59 -1.85 -1.26 5.69
C ARG A 59 -2.13 -2.29 4.61
N CYS A 60 -2.40 -3.51 5.02
CA CYS A 60 -2.75 -4.57 4.09
C CYS A 60 -4.15 -5.04 4.41
N GLU A 61 -4.94 -5.25 3.38
CA GLU A 61 -6.31 -5.68 3.55
C GLU A 61 -6.65 -6.70 2.50
N TYR A 62 -7.58 -7.59 2.80
CA TYR A 62 -8.07 -8.48 1.78
C TYR A 62 -9.07 -7.71 0.93
N PRO A 63 -9.10 -7.99 -0.36
CA PRO A 63 -10.04 -7.32 -1.25
C PRO A 63 -11.46 -7.61 -0.82
N ARG A 64 -12.33 -6.63 -0.98
CA ARG A 64 -13.67 -6.81 -0.56
C ARG A 64 -14.67 -6.74 -1.61
N TYR A 65 -14.27 -6.70 -2.85
CA TYR A 65 -15.20 -6.49 -3.91
C TYR A 65 -16.16 -7.61 -4.06
N HIS A 66 -15.90 -8.77 -3.44
CA HIS A 66 -16.80 -9.84 -3.61
C HIS A 66 -17.69 -10.01 -2.47
N ASP A 67 -17.64 -9.15 -1.55
CA ASP A 67 -18.42 -9.35 -0.47
C ASP A 67 -19.73 -9.25 -0.64
N LYS A 68 -20.19 -8.78 -1.60
CA LYS A 68 -21.41 -8.65 -1.72
C LYS A 68 -22.02 -9.76 -1.95
N ALA A 69 -21.56 -10.59 -2.14
CA ALA A 69 -22.22 -11.77 -2.53
C ALA A 69 -23.43 -12.07 -1.76
#